data_fc994e8ac218401d042df5c6e2a5597f
#
_entry.id   fc994e8ac218401d042df5c6e2a5597f
#
_cell.length_a   1.000
_cell.length_b   1.000
_cell.length_c   1.000
_cell.angle_alpha   90.00
_cell.angle_beta   90.00
_cell.angle_gamma   90.00
#
_symmetry.space_group_name_H-M   'P 1'
#
loop_
_entity.id
_entity.type
_entity.pdbx_description
1 polymer ?
#
loop_
_entity_poly.entity_id
_entity_poly.type
_entity_poly.pdbx_seq_one_letter_code
_entity_poly.pdbx_strand_id
1 'polypeptide(L)'
;MYLADYHTHSTCSDDGHNTMTEMAAAALSAGLHEICLTDHLDVVTWLGDQVREHSWRAAVDQFAAARAALGSRIKIQLGVELGQATEDVSRANRFLDDAP
;
A
#
# COMPACT_ATOMS: atom_id res chain seq x y z
N MET A 1 -7.35 -18.84 -15.22
CA MET A 1 -7.53 -18.55 -13.79
C MET A 1 -7.19 -17.09 -13.55
N TYR A 2 -8.03 -16.38 -12.81
CA TYR A 2 -7.75 -15.00 -12.42
C TYR A 2 -6.87 -14.99 -11.18
N LEU A 3 -5.69 -14.36 -11.27
CA LEU A 3 -4.72 -14.30 -10.18
C LEU A 3 -4.60 -12.86 -9.67
N ALA A 4 -4.70 -12.71 -8.35
CA ALA A 4 -4.57 -11.41 -7.69
C ALA A 4 -3.76 -11.54 -6.40
N ASP A 5 -3.01 -10.49 -6.06
CA ASP A 5 -2.31 -10.38 -4.77
C ASP A 5 -2.76 -9.09 -4.08
N TYR A 6 -3.32 -9.23 -2.89
CA TYR A 6 -3.88 -8.12 -2.11
C TYR A 6 -3.10 -7.86 -0.81
N HIS A 7 -1.88 -8.39 -0.71
CA HIS A 7 -1.01 -8.09 0.43
C HIS A 7 0.42 -7.82 -0.05
N THR A 8 0.67 -6.59 -0.45
CA THR A 8 1.97 -6.19 -0.99
C THR A 8 2.38 -4.84 -0.42
N HIS A 9 3.69 -4.64 -0.26
CA HIS A 9 4.25 -3.42 0.27
C HIS A 9 5.21 -2.77 -0.73
N SER A 10 5.13 -1.44 -0.81
CA SER A 10 6.05 -0.62 -1.59
C SER A 10 7.01 0.14 -0.68
N THR A 11 7.79 1.04 -1.26
CA THR A 11 8.65 1.95 -0.49
C THR A 11 7.87 2.95 0.36
N CYS A 12 6.54 2.96 0.28
CA CYS A 12 5.68 3.69 1.23
C CYS A 12 5.64 3.03 2.61
N SER A 13 6.12 1.79 2.74
CA SER A 13 6.33 1.09 4.02
C SER A 13 7.82 0.92 4.30
N ASP A 14 8.21 0.89 5.58
CA ASP A 14 9.61 0.69 5.96
C ASP A 14 10.15 -0.67 5.53
N ASP A 15 9.29 -1.68 5.42
CA ASP A 15 9.65 -3.04 5.00
C ASP A 15 9.57 -3.26 3.49
N GLY A 16 9.14 -2.26 2.72
CA GLY A 16 9.08 -2.35 1.26
C GLY A 16 10.37 -1.87 0.61
N HIS A 17 10.73 -2.47 -0.51
CA HIS A 17 12.00 -2.21 -1.20
C HIS A 17 11.82 -1.66 -2.62
N ASN A 18 10.61 -1.71 -3.15
CA ASN A 18 10.32 -1.32 -4.53
C ASN A 18 9.20 -0.29 -4.60
N THR A 19 9.22 0.53 -5.63
CA THR A 19 8.10 1.46 -5.90
C THR A 19 6.85 0.68 -6.30
N MET A 20 5.68 1.32 -6.23
CA MET A 20 4.44 0.70 -6.69
C MET A 20 4.51 0.32 -8.17
N THR A 21 5.17 1.13 -9.01
CA THR A 21 5.37 0.81 -10.43
C THR A 21 6.21 -0.46 -10.59
N GLU A 22 7.29 -0.60 -9.84
CA GLU A 22 8.13 -1.80 -9.87
C GLU A 22 7.37 -3.02 -9.37
N MET A 23 6.57 -2.88 -8.32
CA MET A 23 5.72 -3.96 -7.81
C MET A 23 4.69 -4.41 -8.85
N ALA A 24 4.03 -3.47 -9.50
CA ALA A 24 3.06 -3.77 -10.55
C ALA A 24 3.72 -4.44 -11.78
N ALA A 25 4.92 -4.00 -12.14
CA ALA A 25 5.68 -4.62 -13.24
C ALA A 25 6.06 -6.06 -12.91
N ALA A 26 6.50 -6.33 -11.69
CA ALA A 26 6.82 -7.68 -11.22
C ALA A 26 5.58 -8.58 -11.21
N ALA A 27 4.45 -8.06 -10.71
CA ALA A 27 3.17 -8.78 -10.71
C ALA A 27 2.73 -9.15 -12.13
N LEU A 28 2.82 -8.20 -13.06
CA LEU A 28 2.50 -8.44 -14.47
C LEU A 28 3.41 -9.54 -15.07
N SER A 29 4.71 -9.46 -14.81
CA SER A 29 5.66 -10.47 -15.28
C SER A 29 5.41 -11.86 -14.68
N ALA A 30 4.90 -11.92 -13.46
CA ALA A 30 4.54 -13.17 -12.79
C ALA A 30 3.20 -13.75 -13.25
N GLY A 31 2.47 -13.05 -14.11
CA GLY A 31 1.20 -13.50 -14.64
C GLY A 31 -0.02 -13.12 -13.81
N LEU A 32 0.12 -12.20 -12.87
CA LEU A 32 -1.01 -11.68 -12.11
C LEU A 32 -1.88 -10.76 -12.98
N HIS A 33 -3.18 -10.78 -12.72
CA HIS A 33 -4.17 -9.93 -13.39
C HIS A 33 -4.47 -8.67 -12.58
N GLU A 34 -4.19 -8.72 -11.27
CA GLU A 34 -4.50 -7.63 -10.34
C GLU A 34 -3.52 -7.62 -9.17
N ILE A 35 -3.15 -6.43 -8.71
CA ILE A 35 -2.35 -6.22 -7.50
C ILE A 35 -2.97 -5.09 -6.68
N CYS A 36 -3.01 -5.26 -5.36
CA CYS A 36 -3.37 -4.19 -4.43
C CYS A 36 -2.16 -3.86 -3.56
N LEU A 37 -1.76 -2.60 -3.58
CA LEU A 37 -0.68 -2.11 -2.72
C LEU A 37 -1.27 -1.78 -1.36
N THR A 38 -0.81 -2.49 -0.32
CA THR A 38 -1.35 -2.43 1.04
C THR A 38 -0.25 -2.08 2.03
N ASP A 39 0.34 -0.90 1.85
CA ASP A 39 1.41 -0.43 2.72
C ASP A 39 0.91 -0.24 4.16
N HIS A 40 1.83 -0.34 5.12
CA HIS A 40 1.52 -0.22 6.53
C HIS A 40 0.89 1.12 6.90
N LEU A 41 -0.23 1.07 7.61
CA LEU A 41 -0.81 2.17 8.34
C LEU A 41 -0.97 1.71 9.78
N ASP A 42 0.09 1.88 10.59
CA ASP A 42 0.10 1.44 11.99
C ASP A 42 -0.28 2.59 12.90
N VAL A 43 -1.22 2.35 13.82
CA VAL A 43 -1.73 3.40 14.71
C VAL A 43 -0.90 3.57 15.97
N VAL A 44 -0.06 2.59 16.31
CA VAL A 44 0.88 2.66 17.44
C VAL A 44 2.24 2.14 17.03
N THR A 45 3.28 2.58 17.73
CA THR A 45 4.64 2.09 17.52
C THR A 45 4.88 0.79 18.26
N TRP A 46 5.62 -0.13 17.66
CA TRP A 46 6.06 -1.37 18.29
C TRP A 46 7.32 -1.15 19.12
N LEU A 47 7.35 -1.66 20.35
CA LEU A 47 8.55 -1.74 21.20
C LEU A 47 9.29 -0.38 21.36
N GLY A 48 8.58 0.74 21.26
CA GLY A 48 9.20 2.07 21.37
C GLY A 48 9.95 2.52 20.15
N ASP A 49 9.98 1.73 19.08
CA ASP A 49 10.56 2.16 17.80
C ASP A 49 9.65 3.20 17.13
N GLN A 50 10.29 4.12 16.40
CA GLN A 50 9.55 5.08 15.61
C GLN A 50 9.08 4.44 14.32
N VAL A 51 7.79 4.14 14.26
CA VAL A 51 7.15 3.72 13.01
C VAL A 51 6.95 4.95 12.15
N ARG A 52 7.34 4.86 10.87
CA ARG A 52 7.09 5.93 9.92
C ARG A 52 5.58 6.08 9.72
N GLU A 53 5.09 7.31 9.88
CA GLU A 53 3.68 7.59 9.61
C GLU A 53 3.35 7.33 8.15
N HIS A 54 2.18 6.75 7.90
CA HIS A 54 1.68 6.55 6.55
C HIS A 54 1.37 7.89 5.90
N SER A 55 1.87 8.10 4.68
CA SER A 55 1.58 9.29 3.88
C SER A 55 0.63 8.93 2.75
N TRP A 56 -0.63 9.32 2.87
CA TRP A 56 -1.60 9.17 1.78
C TRP A 56 -1.13 9.88 0.51
N ARG A 57 -0.51 11.04 0.65
CA ARG A 57 0.00 11.78 -0.51
C ARG A 57 1.06 10.99 -1.27
N ALA A 58 2.05 10.46 -0.57
CA ALA A 58 3.09 9.65 -1.19
C ALA A 58 2.50 8.39 -1.85
N ALA A 59 1.56 7.74 -1.17
CA ALA A 59 0.89 6.55 -1.71
C ALA A 59 0.10 6.88 -2.97
N VAL A 60 -0.67 7.96 -2.96
CA VAL A 60 -1.45 8.39 -4.13
C VAL A 60 -0.55 8.77 -5.31
N ASP A 61 0.55 9.47 -5.05
CA ASP A 61 1.50 9.85 -6.09
C ASP A 61 2.13 8.63 -6.75
N GLN A 62 2.58 7.65 -5.97
CA GLN A 62 3.12 6.40 -6.49
C GLN A 62 2.06 5.57 -7.21
N PHE A 63 0.86 5.50 -6.65
CA PHE A 63 -0.26 4.79 -7.26
C PHE A 63 -0.63 5.38 -8.63
N ALA A 64 -0.71 6.70 -8.73
CA ALA A 64 -0.98 7.39 -9.99
C ALA A 64 0.11 7.10 -11.04
N ALA A 65 1.37 7.11 -10.63
CA ALA A 65 2.49 6.77 -11.52
C ALA A 65 2.40 5.32 -12.01
N ALA A 66 2.11 4.38 -11.14
CA ALA A 66 1.96 2.97 -11.49
C ALA A 66 0.80 2.76 -12.47
N ARG A 67 -0.34 3.39 -12.22
CA ARG A 67 -1.51 3.33 -13.11
C ARG A 67 -1.21 3.95 -14.48
N ALA A 68 -0.52 5.08 -14.52
CA ALA A 68 -0.14 5.70 -15.78
C ALA A 68 0.78 4.81 -16.62
N ALA A 69 1.71 4.11 -15.96
CA ALA A 69 2.67 3.24 -16.64
C ALA A 69 2.07 1.89 -17.06
N LEU A 70 1.24 1.27 -16.24
CA LEU A 70 0.86 -0.15 -16.39
C LEU A 70 -0.64 -0.43 -16.24
N GLY A 71 -1.46 0.59 -15.96
CA GLY A 71 -2.89 0.39 -15.66
C GLY A 71 -3.73 -0.17 -16.80
N SER A 72 -3.25 -0.13 -18.05
CA SER A 72 -3.91 -0.76 -19.19
C SER A 72 -3.58 -2.26 -19.30
N ARG A 73 -2.57 -2.74 -18.58
CA ARG A 73 -2.04 -4.11 -18.68
C ARG A 73 -2.30 -4.95 -17.43
N ILE A 74 -2.41 -4.32 -16.27
CA ILE A 74 -2.71 -4.97 -14.99
C ILE A 74 -3.60 -4.05 -14.16
N LYS A 75 -4.59 -4.61 -13.47
CA LYS A 75 -5.43 -3.83 -12.56
C LYS A 75 -4.65 -3.54 -11.28
N ILE A 76 -4.55 -2.25 -10.92
CA ILE A 76 -3.80 -1.81 -9.75
C ILE A 76 -4.76 -1.14 -8.79
N GLN A 77 -4.78 -1.59 -7.54
CA GLN A 77 -5.62 -1.06 -6.47
C GLN A 77 -4.74 -0.46 -5.37
N LEU A 78 -5.27 0.51 -4.67
CA LEU A 78 -4.63 1.12 -3.51
C LEU A 78 -5.43 0.77 -2.26
N GLY A 79 -4.74 0.23 -1.27
CA GLY A 79 -5.29 -0.07 0.04
C GLY A 79 -4.27 0.24 1.13
N VAL A 80 -4.50 -0.28 2.32
CA VAL A 80 -3.55 -0.22 3.43
C VAL A 80 -3.61 -1.49 4.26
N GLU A 81 -2.49 -1.83 4.89
CA GLU A 81 -2.47 -2.79 5.97
C GLU A 81 -2.64 -2.02 7.29
N LEU A 82 -3.86 -2.02 7.80
CA LEU A 82 -4.18 -1.31 9.03
C LEU A 82 -3.70 -2.13 10.23
N GLY A 83 -2.65 -1.63 10.90
CA GLY A 83 -2.05 -2.30 12.05
C GLY A 83 -2.55 -1.75 13.37
N GLN A 84 -2.93 -2.66 14.28
CA GLN A 84 -3.20 -2.37 15.70
C GLN A 84 -4.31 -1.34 15.93
N ALA A 85 -5.31 -1.32 15.07
CA ALA A 85 -6.43 -0.38 15.17
C ALA A 85 -7.14 -0.42 16.52
N THR A 86 -7.18 -1.59 17.18
CA THR A 86 -7.82 -1.76 18.50
C THR A 86 -7.06 -1.07 19.64
N GLU A 87 -5.79 -0.75 19.45
CA GLU A 87 -4.99 -0.04 20.47
C GLU A 87 -5.34 1.45 20.54
N ASP A 88 -5.80 2.03 19.43
CA ASP A 88 -6.28 3.41 19.38
C ASP A 88 -7.28 3.58 18.23
N VAL A 89 -8.52 3.24 18.49
CA VAL A 89 -9.60 3.27 17.49
C VAL A 89 -9.83 4.69 16.96
N SER A 90 -9.76 5.70 17.82
CA SER A 90 -9.94 7.09 17.39
C SER A 90 -8.87 7.53 16.41
N ARG A 91 -7.62 7.16 16.66
CA ARG A 91 -6.50 7.45 15.75
C ARG A 91 -6.64 6.72 14.42
N ALA A 92 -7.04 5.43 14.48
CA ALA A 92 -7.31 4.65 13.28
C ALA A 92 -8.39 5.31 12.41
N ASN A 93 -9.48 5.75 13.03
CA ASN A 93 -10.55 6.44 12.32
C ASN A 93 -10.07 7.74 11.67
N ARG A 94 -9.28 8.54 12.38
CA ARG A 94 -8.71 9.77 11.80
C ARG A 94 -7.85 9.48 10.57
N PHE A 95 -7.01 8.45 10.64
CA PHE A 95 -6.18 8.07 9.50
C PHE A 95 -7.01 7.61 8.30
N LEU A 96 -8.09 6.85 8.56
CA LEU A 96 -8.96 6.36 7.49
C LEU A 96 -9.85 7.47 6.92
N ASP A 97 -10.22 8.47 7.73
CA ASP A 97 -11.00 9.62 7.26
C ASP A 97 -10.19 10.48 6.27
N ASP A 98 -8.86 10.45 6.37
CA ASP A 98 -7.96 11.16 5.44
C ASP A 98 -7.71 10.37 4.15
N ALA A 99 -8.24 9.14 4.03
CA ALA A 99 -8.04 8.32 2.83
C ALA A 99 -8.67 8.97 1.59
N PRO A 100 -8.00 8.85 0.44
CA PRO A 100 -8.51 9.41 -0.82
C PRO A 100 -9.77 8.73 -1.32
#